data_5c11138d28f9ff1256f60784c9214f22
#
_entry.id   5c11138d28f9ff1256f60784c9214f22
#
_cell.length_a   1.000
_cell.length_b   1.000
_cell.length_c   1.000
_cell.angle_alpha   90.00
_cell.angle_beta   90.00
_cell.angle_gamma   90.00
#
_symmetry.space_group_name_H-M   'P 1'
#
loop_
_entity.id
_entity.type
_entity.pdbx_description
1 polymer ?
#
loop_
_entity_poly.entity_id
_entity_poly.type
_entity_poly.pdbx_seq_one_letter_code
_entity_poly.pdbx_strand_id
1 'polypeptide(L)'
;MTVGSTLMILSVGLIHQAMRYHSVTRDRSLEHRLLDRFSGEFRRDIHRAKSAEVKSDGGLELTYNDQTIIRFAAEEDFVERTQLSDGKVIRRETYQFRRAINCQFVIQSDLNQVGLTIQSDTTGQIMNSAPKREFKAVLGRLLQYQAAEVNNDV
;
A
#
# COMPACT_ATOMS: atom_id res chain seq x y z
N MET A 1 42.66 -37.83 11.82
CA MET A 1 41.45 -37.75 10.93
C MET A 1 40.40 -36.75 11.45
N THR A 2 40.76 -35.60 11.99
CA THR A 2 39.82 -34.68 12.65
C THR A 2 39.64 -33.34 11.92
N VAL A 3 40.54 -32.95 11.03
CA VAL A 3 40.51 -31.64 10.36
C VAL A 3 39.42 -31.59 9.25
N GLY A 4 39.16 -32.69 8.60
CA GLY A 4 38.14 -32.74 7.55
C GLY A 4 36.69 -32.57 8.05
N SER A 5 36.39 -33.10 9.24
CA SER A 5 35.04 -33.01 9.83
C SER A 5 34.70 -31.60 10.29
N THR A 6 35.67 -30.85 10.83
CA THR A 6 35.49 -29.46 11.27
C THR A 6 35.29 -28.50 10.10
N LEU A 7 35.97 -28.70 8.97
CA LEU A 7 35.78 -27.93 7.76
C LEU A 7 34.39 -28.17 7.14
N MET A 8 33.90 -29.40 7.18
CA MET A 8 32.56 -29.73 6.64
C MET A 8 31.45 -29.12 7.49
N ILE A 9 31.55 -29.09 8.81
CA ILE A 9 30.58 -28.47 9.71
C ILE A 9 30.54 -26.95 9.50
N LEU A 10 31.72 -26.32 9.35
CA LEU A 10 31.81 -24.89 9.09
C LEU A 10 31.21 -24.48 7.75
N SER A 11 31.42 -25.26 6.69
CA SER A 11 30.86 -24.98 5.38
C SER A 11 29.35 -25.14 5.35
N VAL A 12 28.78 -26.14 6.01
CA VAL A 12 27.32 -26.32 6.14
C VAL A 12 26.70 -25.16 6.95
N GLY A 13 27.36 -24.73 8.02
CA GLY A 13 26.93 -23.58 8.82
C GLY A 13 26.87 -22.28 8.00
N LEU A 14 27.88 -22.00 7.19
CA LEU A 14 27.93 -20.82 6.33
C LEU A 14 26.87 -20.86 5.23
N ILE A 15 26.62 -22.02 4.62
CA ILE A 15 25.56 -22.19 3.61
C ILE A 15 24.18 -21.95 4.26
N HIS A 16 23.95 -22.51 5.44
CA HIS A 16 22.68 -22.32 6.14
C HIS A 16 22.45 -20.85 6.52
N GLN A 17 23.49 -20.17 6.95
CA GLN A 17 23.44 -18.74 7.29
C GLN A 17 23.21 -17.88 6.04
N ALA A 18 23.89 -18.20 4.92
CA ALA A 18 23.67 -17.52 3.64
C ALA A 18 22.23 -17.70 3.11
N MET A 19 21.67 -18.89 3.22
CA MET A 19 20.28 -19.16 2.84
C MET A 19 19.27 -18.38 3.70
N ARG A 20 19.51 -18.26 5.00
CA ARG A 20 18.68 -17.43 5.89
C ARG A 20 18.74 -15.94 5.51
N TYR A 21 19.92 -15.40 5.24
CA TYR A 21 20.06 -14.01 4.80
C TYR A 21 19.38 -13.77 3.46
N HIS A 22 19.48 -14.72 2.54
CA HIS A 22 18.85 -14.61 1.21
C HIS A 22 17.32 -14.61 1.28
N SER A 23 16.72 -15.41 2.14
CA SER A 23 15.27 -15.44 2.33
C SER A 23 14.75 -14.13 2.91
N VAL A 24 15.40 -13.59 3.95
CA VAL A 24 15.00 -12.33 4.60
C VAL A 24 15.09 -11.14 3.63
N THR A 25 16.14 -11.11 2.80
CA THR A 25 16.34 -10.02 1.82
C THR A 25 15.32 -10.08 0.69
N ARG A 26 15.02 -11.27 0.20
CA ARG A 26 14.00 -11.49 -0.84
C ARG A 26 12.60 -11.09 -0.34
N ASP A 27 12.32 -11.41 0.89
CA ASP A 27 11.04 -11.12 1.54
C ASP A 27 10.79 -9.63 1.69
N ARG A 28 11.81 -8.88 2.14
CA ARG A 28 11.75 -7.42 2.23
C ARG A 28 11.56 -6.79 0.84
N SER A 29 12.23 -7.30 -0.19
CA SER A 29 12.11 -6.79 -1.55
C SER A 29 10.70 -6.98 -2.11
N LEU A 30 10.03 -8.10 -1.81
CA LEU A 30 8.65 -8.35 -2.25
C LEU A 30 7.66 -7.41 -1.55
N GLU A 31 7.81 -7.19 -0.25
CA GLU A 31 6.97 -6.26 0.52
C GLU A 31 7.15 -4.81 0.02
N HIS A 32 8.38 -4.38 -0.27
CA HIS A 32 8.63 -3.07 -0.86
C HIS A 32 7.94 -2.90 -2.20
N ARG A 33 8.05 -3.87 -3.11
CA ARG A 33 7.39 -3.83 -4.41
C ARG A 33 5.87 -3.77 -4.31
N LEU A 34 5.30 -4.51 -3.37
CA LEU A 34 3.86 -4.48 -3.11
C LEU A 34 3.41 -3.10 -2.62
N LEU A 35 4.14 -2.52 -1.67
CA LEU A 35 3.87 -1.18 -1.16
C LEU A 35 4.05 -0.09 -2.23
N ASP A 36 5.07 -0.20 -3.07
CA ASP A 36 5.31 0.74 -4.18
C ASP A 36 4.18 0.66 -5.21
N ARG A 37 3.76 -0.55 -5.58
CA ARG A 37 2.62 -0.76 -6.47
C ARG A 37 1.34 -0.19 -5.86
N PHE A 38 1.05 -0.54 -4.61
CA PHE A 38 -0.13 -0.05 -3.90
C PHE A 38 -0.13 1.49 -3.81
N SER A 39 0.99 2.10 -3.40
CA SER A 39 1.09 3.55 -3.28
C SER A 39 0.93 4.27 -4.63
N GLY A 40 1.44 3.67 -5.70
CA GLY A 40 1.27 4.18 -7.06
C GLY A 40 -0.19 4.17 -7.52
N GLU A 41 -0.91 3.05 -7.31
CA GLU A 41 -2.34 2.93 -7.62
C GLU A 41 -3.18 3.89 -6.75
N PHE A 42 -2.94 3.92 -5.44
CA PHE A 42 -3.62 4.80 -4.49
C PHE A 42 -3.51 6.28 -4.90
N ARG A 43 -2.30 6.76 -5.20
CA ARG A 43 -2.09 8.14 -5.65
C ARG A 43 -2.78 8.42 -6.98
N ARG A 44 -2.69 7.49 -7.94
CA ARG A 44 -3.34 7.62 -9.25
C ARG A 44 -4.86 7.76 -9.11
N ASP A 45 -5.45 6.94 -8.26
CA ASP A 45 -6.89 6.96 -8.02
C ASP A 45 -7.33 8.28 -7.39
N ILE A 46 -6.62 8.78 -6.36
CA ILE A 46 -6.91 10.06 -5.73
C ILE A 46 -6.75 11.22 -6.71
N HIS A 47 -5.71 11.22 -7.53
CA HIS A 47 -5.49 12.29 -8.51
C HIS A 47 -6.60 12.38 -9.57
N ARG A 48 -7.31 11.28 -9.85
CA ARG A 48 -8.41 11.21 -10.81
C ARG A 48 -9.78 11.40 -10.17
N ALA A 49 -9.88 11.26 -8.86
CA ALA A 49 -11.15 11.35 -8.16
C ALA A 49 -11.66 12.80 -8.08
N LYS A 50 -12.96 13.00 -8.23
CA LYS A 50 -13.65 14.29 -7.99
C LYS A 50 -13.88 14.56 -6.51
N SER A 51 -14.18 13.49 -5.76
CA SER A 51 -14.42 13.57 -4.32
C SER A 51 -13.92 12.32 -3.61
N ALA A 52 -13.68 12.47 -2.30
CA ALA A 52 -13.25 11.40 -1.40
C ALA A 52 -14.06 11.46 -0.11
N GLU A 53 -14.42 10.31 0.43
CA GLU A 53 -15.13 10.18 1.70
C GLU A 53 -14.58 9.00 2.48
N VAL A 54 -14.34 9.20 3.79
CA VAL A 54 -14.04 8.10 4.72
C VAL A 54 -15.36 7.60 5.28
N LYS A 55 -15.66 6.33 5.06
CA LYS A 55 -16.89 5.67 5.52
C LYS A 55 -16.81 5.30 7.01
N SER A 56 -17.95 5.00 7.61
CA SER A 56 -18.07 4.61 9.02
C SER A 56 -17.32 3.32 9.36
N ASP A 57 -17.08 2.45 8.38
CA ASP A 57 -16.27 1.23 8.49
C ASP A 57 -14.76 1.49 8.40
N GLY A 58 -14.34 2.76 8.31
CA GLY A 58 -12.96 3.16 8.15
C GLY A 58 -12.42 3.04 6.72
N GLY A 59 -13.22 2.58 5.77
CA GLY A 59 -12.85 2.50 4.35
C GLY A 59 -12.83 3.87 3.68
N LEU A 60 -12.09 3.98 2.59
CA LEU A 60 -12.05 5.18 1.74
C LEU A 60 -12.84 4.93 0.45
N GLU A 61 -13.75 5.84 0.14
CA GLU A 61 -14.50 5.85 -1.11
C GLU A 61 -14.11 7.07 -1.96
N LEU A 62 -13.74 6.81 -3.21
CA LEU A 62 -13.36 7.82 -4.19
C LEU A 62 -14.40 7.83 -5.31
N THR A 63 -14.99 8.98 -5.60
CA THR A 63 -15.94 9.15 -6.72
C THR A 63 -15.21 9.78 -7.91
N TYR A 64 -15.25 9.13 -9.07
CA TYR A 64 -14.67 9.64 -10.32
C TYR A 64 -15.67 10.42 -11.12
N ASN A 65 -16.83 9.83 -11.30
CA ASN A 65 -18.02 10.39 -11.95
C ASN A 65 -19.24 9.78 -11.28
N ASP A 66 -20.42 10.13 -11.74
CA ASP A 66 -21.68 9.68 -11.13
C ASP A 66 -21.87 8.16 -11.17
N GLN A 67 -21.10 7.45 -11.99
CA GLN A 67 -21.23 6.00 -12.21
C GLN A 67 -20.04 5.20 -11.71
N THR A 68 -18.86 5.81 -11.54
CA THR A 68 -17.62 5.09 -11.19
C THR A 68 -17.13 5.47 -9.80
N ILE A 69 -17.06 4.48 -8.95
CA ILE A 69 -16.59 4.58 -7.57
C ILE A 69 -15.43 3.62 -7.36
N ILE A 70 -14.40 4.07 -6.65
CA ILE A 70 -13.32 3.20 -6.14
C ILE A 70 -13.40 3.18 -4.62
N ARG A 71 -13.41 1.97 -4.06
CA ARG A 71 -13.43 1.75 -2.62
C ARG A 71 -12.16 1.05 -2.17
N PHE A 72 -11.54 1.57 -1.13
CA PHE A 72 -10.46 0.91 -0.39
C PHE A 72 -11.01 0.47 0.96
N ALA A 73 -10.92 -0.82 1.24
CA ALA A 73 -11.23 -1.41 2.54
C ALA A 73 -9.96 -2.00 3.13
N ALA A 74 -9.68 -1.70 4.39
CA ALA A 74 -8.53 -2.23 5.11
C ALA A 74 -9.00 -3.33 6.06
N GLU A 75 -8.36 -4.48 5.97
CA GLU A 75 -8.54 -5.63 6.83
C GLU A 75 -7.25 -5.88 7.62
N GLU A 76 -7.24 -6.92 8.45
CA GLU A 76 -6.15 -7.19 9.38
C GLU A 76 -4.78 -7.34 8.70
N ASP A 77 -4.71 -7.98 7.54
CA ASP A 77 -3.46 -8.27 6.84
C ASP A 77 -3.49 -7.93 5.34
N PHE A 78 -4.55 -7.29 4.85
CA PHE A 78 -4.64 -6.84 3.46
C PHE A 78 -5.42 -5.54 3.31
N VAL A 79 -5.21 -4.89 2.18
CA VAL A 79 -6.08 -3.82 1.68
C VAL A 79 -6.73 -4.28 0.39
N GLU A 80 -8.04 -4.21 0.33
CA GLU A 80 -8.81 -4.47 -0.87
C GLU A 80 -9.13 -3.16 -1.60
N ARG A 81 -8.90 -3.12 -2.89
CA ARG A 81 -9.31 -2.07 -3.80
C ARG A 81 -10.41 -2.60 -4.71
N THR A 82 -11.60 -2.05 -4.62
CA THR A 82 -12.76 -2.43 -5.44
C THR A 82 -13.16 -1.27 -6.32
N GLN A 83 -13.29 -1.51 -7.62
CA GLN A 83 -13.83 -0.56 -8.58
C GLN A 83 -15.25 -0.98 -8.94
N LEU A 84 -16.19 -0.05 -8.75
CA LEU A 84 -17.59 -0.21 -9.12
C LEU A 84 -17.93 0.71 -10.31
N SER A 85 -18.79 0.23 -11.20
CA SER A 85 -19.42 1.03 -12.24
C SER A 85 -20.89 0.66 -12.27
N ASP A 86 -21.77 1.66 -12.22
CA ASP A 86 -23.23 1.46 -12.14
C ASP A 86 -23.65 0.51 -10.98
N GLY A 87 -22.95 0.62 -9.84
CA GLY A 87 -23.18 -0.24 -8.67
C GLY A 87 -22.67 -1.68 -8.81
N LYS A 88 -22.06 -2.07 -9.93
CA LYS A 88 -21.49 -3.40 -10.15
C LYS A 88 -19.99 -3.40 -10.00
N VAL A 89 -19.46 -4.41 -9.33
CA VAL A 89 -18.01 -4.61 -9.22
C VAL A 89 -17.46 -5.01 -10.58
N ILE A 90 -16.57 -4.17 -11.14
CA ILE A 90 -15.89 -4.42 -12.40
C ILE A 90 -14.44 -4.85 -12.22
N ARG A 91 -13.81 -4.48 -11.09
CA ARG A 91 -12.44 -4.87 -10.76
C ARG A 91 -12.26 -4.96 -9.26
N ARG A 92 -11.53 -5.99 -8.82
CA ARG A 92 -11.13 -6.18 -7.43
C ARG A 92 -9.65 -6.54 -7.38
N GLU A 93 -8.92 -5.90 -6.49
CA GLU A 93 -7.49 -6.12 -6.27
C GLU A 93 -7.23 -6.21 -4.78
N THR A 94 -6.42 -7.18 -4.38
CA THR A 94 -6.05 -7.40 -2.99
C THR A 94 -4.53 -7.20 -2.83
N TYR A 95 -4.15 -6.38 -1.88
CA TYR A 95 -2.76 -6.12 -1.49
C TYR A 95 -2.52 -6.80 -0.15
N GLN A 96 -1.97 -8.02 -0.22
CA GLN A 96 -1.72 -8.86 0.95
C GLN A 96 -0.42 -8.47 1.63
N PHE A 97 -0.46 -8.15 2.91
CA PHE A 97 0.71 -7.88 3.74
C PHE A 97 1.08 -9.13 4.54
N ARG A 98 2.34 -9.28 4.89
CA ARG A 98 2.82 -10.45 5.65
C ARG A 98 2.50 -10.40 7.14
N ARG A 99 2.21 -9.22 7.64
CA ARG A 99 1.91 -8.96 9.05
C ARG A 99 0.60 -8.22 9.12
N ALA A 100 -0.07 -8.37 10.25
CA ALA A 100 -1.20 -7.53 10.56
C ALA A 100 -0.83 -6.05 10.41
N ILE A 101 -1.70 -5.30 9.78
CA ILE A 101 -1.52 -3.89 9.50
C ILE A 101 -2.67 -3.10 10.12
N ASN A 102 -2.35 -1.92 10.61
CA ASN A 102 -3.35 -0.92 10.94
C ASN A 102 -3.31 0.16 9.85
N CYS A 103 -4.40 0.27 9.10
CA CYS A 103 -4.56 1.28 8.05
C CYS A 103 -5.54 2.35 8.52
N GLN A 104 -5.14 3.60 8.34
CA GLN A 104 -6.00 4.75 8.64
C GLN A 104 -6.02 5.70 7.46
N PHE A 105 -7.23 5.92 6.92
CA PHE A 105 -7.46 6.94 5.90
C PHE A 105 -7.84 8.27 6.57
N VAL A 106 -7.29 9.37 6.07
CA VAL A 106 -7.54 10.72 6.58
C VAL A 106 -7.75 11.67 5.40
N ILE A 107 -8.76 12.51 5.47
CA ILE A 107 -9.01 13.58 4.50
C ILE A 107 -8.68 14.91 5.16
N GLN A 108 -7.77 15.67 4.54
CA GLN A 108 -7.40 17.03 4.92
C GLN A 108 -8.08 17.98 3.93
N SER A 109 -9.29 18.45 4.27
CA SER A 109 -10.12 19.24 3.35
C SER A 109 -9.51 20.60 3.01
N ASP A 110 -8.80 21.24 3.95
CA ASP A 110 -8.10 22.50 3.77
C ASP A 110 -6.97 22.42 2.74
N LEU A 111 -6.33 21.27 2.61
CA LEU A 111 -5.25 21.01 1.66
C LEU A 111 -5.71 20.21 0.42
N ASN A 112 -7.00 19.86 0.37
CA ASN A 112 -7.54 18.96 -0.65
C ASN A 112 -6.71 17.67 -0.81
N GLN A 113 -6.27 17.10 0.32
CA GLN A 113 -5.40 15.93 0.36
C GLN A 113 -6.07 14.75 1.02
N VAL A 114 -5.77 13.57 0.49
CA VAL A 114 -6.11 12.27 1.10
C VAL A 114 -4.84 11.62 1.55
N GLY A 115 -4.79 11.25 2.82
CA GLY A 115 -3.69 10.54 3.46
C GLY A 115 -4.07 9.10 3.78
N LEU A 116 -3.07 8.22 3.74
CA LEU A 116 -3.14 6.86 4.25
C LEU A 116 -1.94 6.60 5.13
N THR A 117 -2.19 6.15 6.34
CA THR A 117 -1.17 5.64 7.24
C THR A 117 -1.26 4.13 7.30
N ILE A 118 -0.14 3.45 7.08
CA ILE A 118 0.00 2.00 7.29
C ILE A 118 1.02 1.78 8.39
N GLN A 119 0.62 1.08 9.44
CA GLN A 119 1.48 0.69 10.54
C GLN A 119 1.41 -0.82 10.71
N SER A 120 2.56 -1.51 10.68
CA SER A 120 2.61 -2.94 10.96
C SER A 120 2.43 -3.18 12.45
N ASP A 121 1.59 -4.14 12.81
CA ASP A 121 1.49 -4.57 14.19
C ASP A 121 2.70 -5.45 14.55
N THR A 122 3.50 -5.00 15.51
CA THR A 122 4.64 -5.72 16.04
C THR A 122 4.30 -6.29 17.42
N THR A 123 3.29 -7.15 17.45
CA THR A 123 2.94 -7.88 18.67
C THR A 123 4.12 -8.77 19.06
N GLY A 124 4.94 -8.34 20.02
CA GLY A 124 5.94 -9.18 20.68
C GLY A 124 7.41 -8.77 20.60
N GLN A 125 7.79 -7.66 19.96
CA GLN A 125 9.17 -7.15 20.06
C GLN A 125 9.22 -5.86 20.89
N ILE A 126 9.81 -6.00 22.06
CA ILE A 126 10.21 -4.90 22.95
C ILE A 126 11.18 -3.99 22.19
N MET A 127 10.88 -2.67 22.15
CA MET A 127 11.75 -1.59 21.69
C MET A 127 12.07 -1.50 20.20
N ASN A 128 11.07 -1.20 19.40
CA ASN A 128 11.22 -0.22 18.29
C ASN A 128 9.82 -0.01 17.72
N SER A 129 9.36 1.24 17.66
CA SER A 129 8.09 1.60 17.05
C SER A 129 8.01 0.95 15.66
N ALA A 130 6.94 0.19 15.43
CA ALA A 130 6.69 -0.42 14.13
C ALA A 130 6.82 0.64 13.03
N PRO A 131 7.45 0.35 11.90
CA PRO A 131 7.65 1.33 10.84
C PRO A 131 6.29 1.85 10.36
N LYS A 132 6.03 3.12 10.65
CA LYS A 132 4.87 3.85 10.15
C LYS A 132 5.19 4.33 8.74
N ARG A 133 4.32 4.01 7.78
CA ARG A 133 4.41 4.55 6.42
C ARG A 133 3.22 5.44 6.16
N GLU A 134 3.47 6.61 5.62
CA GLU A 134 2.46 7.60 5.30
C GLU A 134 2.49 7.90 3.80
N PHE A 135 1.32 7.84 3.18
CA PHE A 135 1.11 8.16 1.77
C PHE A 135 0.13 9.33 1.71
N LYS A 136 0.45 10.34 0.90
CA LYS A 136 -0.41 11.51 0.67
C LYS A 136 -0.57 11.77 -0.82
N ALA A 137 -1.76 12.19 -1.22
CA ALA A 137 -2.04 12.60 -2.59
C ALA A 137 -3.07 13.74 -2.61
N VAL A 138 -2.95 14.62 -3.59
CA VAL A 138 -3.87 15.72 -3.83
C VAL A 138 -5.05 15.22 -4.65
N LEU A 139 -6.26 15.48 -4.16
CA LEU A 139 -7.50 15.08 -4.82
C LEU A 139 -7.69 15.86 -6.13
N GLY A 140 -8.09 15.17 -7.18
CA GLY A 140 -8.47 15.78 -8.45
C GLY A 140 -7.33 16.48 -9.22
N ARG A 141 -6.07 16.23 -8.88
CA ARG A 141 -4.93 16.89 -9.52
C ARG A 141 -4.91 16.73 -11.04
N LEU A 142 -5.24 15.55 -11.55
CA LEU A 142 -5.28 15.30 -13.00
C LEU A 142 -6.45 15.99 -13.69
N LEU A 143 -7.56 16.22 -12.99
CA LEU A 143 -8.72 16.94 -13.54
C LEU A 143 -8.40 18.43 -13.75
N GLN A 144 -7.56 19.03 -12.90
CA GLN A 144 -7.13 20.41 -13.01
C GLN A 144 -6.26 20.64 -14.26
N TYR A 145 -5.40 19.69 -14.62
CA TYR A 145 -4.59 19.78 -15.84
C TYR A 145 -5.43 19.66 -17.10
N GLN A 146 -6.42 18.75 -17.13
CA GLN A 146 -7.33 18.62 -18.27
C GLN A 146 -8.18 19.88 -18.49
N ALA A 147 -8.64 20.51 -17.40
CA ALA A 147 -9.37 21.79 -17.52
C ALA A 147 -8.49 22.94 -18.01
N ALA A 148 -7.20 22.95 -17.67
CA ALA A 148 -6.26 23.98 -18.13
C ALA A 148 -5.90 23.84 -19.62
N GLU A 149 -5.79 22.61 -20.14
CA GLU A 149 -5.52 22.36 -21.57
C GLU A 149 -6.70 22.83 -22.44
N VAL A 150 -7.94 22.54 -22.04
CA VAL A 150 -9.15 22.96 -22.79
C VAL A 150 -9.27 24.50 -22.87
N ASN A 151 -8.79 25.23 -21.88
CA ASN A 151 -8.85 26.71 -21.89
C ASN A 151 -7.72 27.38 -22.69
N ASN A 152 -6.69 26.66 -23.11
CA ASN A 152 -5.58 27.19 -23.91
C ASN A 152 -5.79 27.04 -25.43
N ASP A 153 -6.82 26.31 -25.84
CA ASP A 153 -7.15 26.07 -27.27
C ASP A 153 -8.27 26.99 -27.80
N VAL A 154 -8.54 28.13 -27.13
CA VAL A 154 -9.54 29.14 -27.56
C VAL A 154 -8.88 30.45 -27.98
#